data_ed0b57648e605185a704184fa03dd885
#
_entry.id   ed0b57648e605185a704184fa03dd885
#
_cell.length_a   1.000
_cell.length_b   1.000
_cell.length_c   1.000
_cell.angle_alpha   90.00
_cell.angle_beta   90.00
_cell.angle_gamma   90.00
#
_symmetry.space_group_name_H-M   'P 1'
#
loop_
_entity.id
_entity.type
_entity.pdbx_description
1 polymer ?
#
loop_
_entity_poly.entity_id
_entity_poly.type
_entity_poly.pdbx_seq_one_letter_code
_entity_poly.pdbx_strand_id
1 'polypeptide(L)'
;MGLKLLVNATEDFTGEFRKTANTQAQWKMNDSPSGDDTTLHDSSGHARNFTINGWSGTTASTRAGKLGKFFRFNTVNPATEKSHLRAVNTGDFFTALGKRIVVGGWIYPTTYSVGTTFVPIFSTRSGPGNPLFYLSLRSGRLRNMLYDSSGTLIHDVIEPDPMGVVLKNNGAYFIGTVIDLEKKTVQSLVCDRSTGDVFKTAIRSFTGELNPSCTADIVMGMYADSYYFAGGFDDWFYETDSDLTIDDLEAHFLSGLLANGADVDSSVDAISNPGSVTLKQTDGVYAESGVLYTRILDLGEGGLAGAGKIQLVGTVDAGITSISEVRTRTSDSLEDASFSDWEAVGTDGVIQSPNLRYIQIQMTLSTTDTSMTPELSAIQIYETPKAPYSKLGYARPVVLSDSGIREAVLENAYDIIVTSELNGSDYLEFSIPFKDGKRSYLDNEKKLQITKDIYRIRTVTDDKGDDGKTVTSIYAEAAFYDLAYSEKKSEQTYEAETAEKPMAYALQGTGWSVGKITVST
;
A
#
# COMPACT_ATOMS: atom_id res chain seq x y z
N MET A 1 -10.38 -2.51 -9.25
CA MET A 1 -9.54 -1.59 -8.43
C MET A 1 -8.27 -1.34 -9.24
N GLY A 2 -7.83 -0.11 -9.44
CA GLY A 2 -6.64 0.15 -10.24
C GLY A 2 -5.44 0.37 -9.33
N LEU A 3 -4.32 -0.28 -9.62
CA LEU A 3 -3.04 0.02 -8.98
C LEU A 3 -2.41 1.20 -9.74
N LYS A 4 -2.07 2.27 -9.03
CA LYS A 4 -1.34 3.40 -9.57
C LYS A 4 0.05 3.44 -8.95
N LEU A 5 1.08 3.28 -9.77
CA LEU A 5 2.45 3.52 -9.39
C LEU A 5 2.74 5.00 -9.62
N LEU A 6 3.05 5.72 -8.55
CA LEU A 6 3.40 7.12 -8.60
C LEU A 6 4.90 7.29 -8.42
N VAL A 7 5.44 8.26 -9.09
CA VAL A 7 6.73 8.82 -8.75
C VAL A 7 6.54 9.76 -7.57
N ASN A 8 7.15 9.45 -6.45
CA ASN A 8 6.99 10.21 -5.20
C ASN A 8 8.30 10.92 -4.82
N ALA A 9 8.17 12.07 -4.17
CA ALA A 9 9.32 12.84 -3.68
C ALA A 9 10.11 12.12 -2.55
N THR A 10 9.51 11.13 -1.90
CA THR A 10 10.12 10.33 -0.83
C THR A 10 10.87 9.09 -1.31
N GLU A 11 10.85 8.80 -2.62
CA GLU A 11 11.48 7.62 -3.20
C GLU A 11 12.55 7.99 -4.24
N ASP A 12 13.47 7.07 -4.47
CA ASP A 12 14.46 7.14 -5.55
C ASP A 12 14.02 6.41 -6.83
N PHE A 13 12.72 6.24 -7.03
CA PHE A 13 12.06 5.55 -8.16
C PHE A 13 12.22 4.03 -8.22
N THR A 14 13.14 3.47 -7.46
CA THR A 14 13.23 2.01 -7.28
C THR A 14 12.18 1.50 -6.30
N GLY A 15 11.46 2.40 -5.63
CA GLY A 15 10.55 2.10 -4.54
C GLY A 15 11.27 1.96 -3.20
N GLU A 16 12.57 2.21 -3.17
CA GLU A 16 13.35 2.35 -1.95
C GLU A 16 13.14 3.74 -1.35
N PHE A 17 13.34 3.86 -0.05
CA PHE A 17 13.26 5.15 0.60
C PHE A 17 14.30 6.11 0.01
N ARG A 18 13.83 7.29 -0.42
CA ARG A 18 14.72 8.33 -0.92
C ARG A 18 15.37 9.06 0.24
N LYS A 19 16.68 8.97 0.33
CA LYS A 19 17.40 9.69 1.37
C LYS A 19 17.26 11.21 1.21
N THR A 20 17.08 11.88 2.34
CA THR A 20 17.08 13.33 2.47
C THR A 20 18.35 13.79 3.19
N ALA A 21 18.51 15.12 3.37
CA ALA A 21 19.58 15.65 4.21
C ALA A 21 19.43 15.20 5.69
N ASN A 22 18.24 14.79 6.08
CA ASN A 22 17.88 14.41 7.46
C ASN A 22 17.94 12.89 7.69
N THR A 23 18.21 12.09 6.64
CA THR A 23 18.35 10.64 6.73
C THR A 23 19.61 10.29 7.51
N GLN A 24 19.44 9.73 8.68
CA GLN A 24 20.52 9.32 9.56
C GLN A 24 21.06 7.93 9.24
N ALA A 25 20.19 7.04 8.75
CA ALA A 25 20.57 5.72 8.28
C ALA A 25 19.55 5.19 7.25
N GLN A 26 20.04 4.42 6.29
CA GLN A 26 19.21 3.69 5.32
C GLN A 26 19.86 2.34 4.99
N TRP A 27 19.16 1.27 5.27
CA TRP A 27 19.61 -0.10 5.04
C TRP A 27 18.71 -0.80 4.01
N LYS A 28 19.21 -0.87 2.79
CA LYS A 28 18.48 -1.46 1.65
C LYS A 28 18.37 -2.98 1.71
N MET A 29 19.12 -3.63 2.59
CA MET A 29 19.13 -5.08 2.82
C MET A 29 19.46 -5.93 1.57
N ASN A 30 20.12 -5.34 0.58
CA ASN A 30 20.49 -5.97 -0.69
C ASN A 30 21.84 -6.69 -0.65
N ASP A 31 22.58 -6.58 0.43
CA ASP A 31 23.84 -7.26 0.65
C ASP A 31 23.66 -8.78 0.66
N SER A 32 24.74 -9.50 0.40
CA SER A 32 24.76 -10.97 0.42
C SER A 32 25.55 -11.47 1.62
N PRO A 33 24.95 -11.52 2.82
CA PRO A 33 25.64 -11.88 4.03
C PRO A 33 26.02 -13.37 4.04
N SER A 34 27.17 -13.68 4.63
CA SER A 34 27.74 -15.01 4.67
C SER A 34 27.94 -15.59 6.08
N GLY A 35 27.63 -14.85 7.12
CA GLY A 35 27.80 -15.32 8.51
C GLY A 35 27.81 -14.18 9.53
N ASP A 36 28.19 -14.50 10.79
CA ASP A 36 28.44 -13.51 11.82
C ASP A 36 29.45 -12.46 11.37
N ASP A 37 29.36 -11.26 11.93
CA ASP A 37 30.18 -10.11 11.61
C ASP A 37 30.10 -9.63 10.14
N THR A 38 29.23 -10.22 9.32
CA THR A 38 28.98 -9.68 7.99
C THR A 38 28.27 -8.33 8.09
N THR A 39 28.74 -7.40 7.29
CA THR A 39 28.23 -6.03 7.25
C THR A 39 27.09 -5.93 6.26
N LEU A 40 25.97 -5.31 6.71
CA LEU A 40 24.90 -4.78 5.84
C LEU A 40 25.11 -3.27 5.76
N HIS A 41 25.28 -2.75 4.54
CA HIS A 41 25.73 -1.38 4.33
C HIS A 41 24.62 -0.36 4.53
N ASP A 42 24.99 0.74 5.18
CA ASP A 42 24.19 1.94 5.27
C ASP A 42 24.38 2.79 4.00
N SER A 43 23.29 3.05 3.30
CA SER A 43 23.27 3.86 2.08
C SER A 43 23.09 5.35 2.34
N SER A 44 22.89 5.79 3.60
CA SER A 44 22.68 7.20 3.94
C SER A 44 23.92 8.06 3.69
N GLY A 45 25.10 7.46 3.81
CA GLY A 45 26.39 8.13 3.76
C GLY A 45 27.02 8.38 5.14
N HIS A 46 26.33 8.01 6.23
CA HIS A 46 26.84 8.14 7.61
C HIS A 46 27.65 6.92 8.07
N ALA A 47 27.79 5.89 7.22
CA ALA A 47 28.50 4.64 7.51
C ALA A 47 28.00 3.89 8.76
N ARG A 48 26.70 3.98 9.05
CA ARG A 48 26.03 3.33 10.19
C ARG A 48 25.61 1.91 9.83
N ASN A 49 26.59 1.11 9.44
CA ASN A 49 26.36 -0.24 8.97
C ASN A 49 25.83 -1.15 10.07
N PHE A 50 24.96 -2.07 9.72
CA PHE A 50 24.60 -3.18 10.58
C PHE A 50 25.66 -4.28 10.51
N THR A 51 25.93 -4.89 11.65
CA THR A 51 26.66 -6.14 11.76
C THR A 51 25.69 -7.24 12.18
N ILE A 52 25.79 -8.40 11.57
CA ILE A 52 24.99 -9.57 11.96
C ILE A 52 25.62 -10.19 13.20
N ASN A 53 24.80 -10.49 14.20
CA ASN A 53 25.24 -11.11 15.44
C ASN A 53 24.38 -12.34 15.74
N GLY A 54 24.99 -13.37 16.33
CA GLY A 54 24.30 -14.58 16.76
C GLY A 54 23.86 -15.49 15.61
N TRP A 55 24.62 -15.50 14.54
CA TRP A 55 24.38 -16.37 13.39
C TRP A 55 24.57 -17.86 13.78
N SER A 56 23.52 -18.63 13.72
CA SER A 56 23.51 -20.05 14.11
C SER A 56 23.79 -21.02 12.95
N GLY A 57 24.49 -20.59 11.93
CA GLY A 57 25.05 -21.50 10.91
C GLY A 57 24.11 -21.94 9.79
N THR A 58 22.90 -21.45 9.72
CA THR A 58 21.99 -21.69 8.60
C THR A 58 21.71 -20.39 7.87
N THR A 59 22.10 -20.36 6.62
CA THR A 59 22.02 -19.29 5.63
C THR A 59 20.97 -18.21 5.88
N ALA A 60 21.41 -17.00 6.25
CA ALA A 60 20.65 -15.80 5.98
C ALA A 60 20.52 -15.71 4.47
N SER A 61 19.36 -15.98 3.97
CA SER A 61 19.13 -15.92 2.54
C SER A 61 18.61 -14.54 2.20
N THR A 62 19.32 -13.85 1.33
CA THR A 62 18.70 -12.80 0.55
C THR A 62 17.68 -13.48 -0.37
N ARG A 63 16.41 -13.27 -0.13
CA ARG A 63 15.33 -13.71 -1.02
C ARG A 63 14.80 -12.51 -1.79
N ALA A 64 14.12 -12.76 -2.89
CA ALA A 64 13.40 -11.70 -3.59
C ALA A 64 12.42 -11.00 -2.62
N GLY A 65 12.71 -9.76 -2.28
CA GLY A 65 11.88 -8.88 -1.48
C GLY A 65 10.92 -8.08 -2.34
N LYS A 66 10.23 -7.08 -1.75
CA LYS A 66 9.43 -6.12 -2.52
C LYS A 66 10.31 -5.34 -3.50
N LEU A 67 11.54 -5.02 -3.09
CA LEU A 67 12.44 -4.11 -3.77
C LEU A 67 13.74 -4.81 -4.24
N GLY A 68 13.69 -6.10 -4.49
CA GLY A 68 14.84 -6.88 -4.86
C GLY A 68 15.12 -8.00 -3.87
N LYS A 69 16.08 -7.83 -2.97
CA LYS A 69 16.42 -8.82 -1.95
C LYS A 69 15.98 -8.30 -0.58
N PHE A 70 15.59 -9.20 0.32
CA PHE A 70 15.42 -8.88 1.72
C PHE A 70 16.34 -9.73 2.59
N PHE A 71 16.79 -9.17 3.71
CA PHE A 71 17.54 -9.90 4.69
C PHE A 71 16.59 -10.75 5.56
N ARG A 72 16.87 -12.06 5.67
CA ARG A 72 16.06 -12.97 6.47
C ARG A 72 16.89 -13.66 7.53
N PHE A 73 16.48 -13.57 8.78
CA PHE A 73 16.91 -14.49 9.82
C PHE A 73 16.28 -15.86 9.57
N ASN A 74 17.10 -16.87 9.42
CA ASN A 74 16.63 -18.24 9.23
C ASN A 74 16.31 -18.90 10.57
N THR A 75 15.68 -18.15 11.45
CA THR A 75 15.38 -18.54 12.83
C THR A 75 14.19 -19.50 12.83
N VAL A 76 14.46 -20.77 13.03
CA VAL A 76 13.42 -21.81 13.21
C VAL A 76 12.88 -21.77 14.63
N ASN A 77 13.73 -21.42 15.60
CA ASN A 77 13.36 -21.31 16.99
C ASN A 77 13.99 -20.06 17.64
N PRO A 78 13.23 -18.95 17.78
CA PRO A 78 13.73 -17.71 18.36
C PRO A 78 14.15 -17.82 19.83
N ALA A 79 13.81 -18.89 20.52
CA ALA A 79 14.28 -19.14 21.90
C ALA A 79 15.74 -19.63 21.98
N THR A 80 16.24 -20.24 20.93
CA THR A 80 17.60 -20.82 20.87
C THR A 80 18.52 -20.12 19.88
N GLU A 81 17.94 -19.49 18.85
CA GLU A 81 18.67 -18.81 17.78
C GLU A 81 18.58 -17.30 18.00
N LYS A 82 19.69 -16.67 18.31
CA LYS A 82 19.78 -15.29 18.79
C LYS A 82 20.20 -14.29 17.71
N SER A 83 19.84 -14.56 16.47
CA SER A 83 20.22 -13.72 15.34
C SER A 83 19.56 -12.34 15.39
N HIS A 84 20.36 -11.29 15.23
CA HIS A 84 19.90 -9.90 15.19
C HIS A 84 20.88 -9.01 14.41
N LEU A 85 20.43 -7.83 14.03
CA LEU A 85 21.27 -6.80 13.41
C LEU A 85 21.60 -5.73 14.45
N ARG A 86 22.84 -5.26 14.44
CA ARG A 86 23.33 -4.23 15.36
C ARG A 86 24.16 -3.18 14.63
N ALA A 87 23.76 -1.93 14.70
CA ALA A 87 24.57 -0.77 14.32
C ALA A 87 25.08 -0.07 15.58
N VAL A 88 26.41 -0.07 15.73
CA VAL A 88 27.07 0.51 16.92
C VAL A 88 26.93 2.03 16.89
N ASN A 89 26.43 2.61 17.97
CA ASN A 89 26.33 4.05 18.13
C ASN A 89 27.71 4.64 18.48
N THR A 90 28.26 5.41 17.57
CA THR A 90 29.53 6.15 17.76
C THR A 90 29.34 7.50 18.46
N GLY A 91 28.11 7.77 18.94
CA GLY A 91 27.77 8.97 19.71
C GLY A 91 27.02 10.05 18.92
N ASP A 92 26.67 9.78 17.66
CA ASP A 92 26.09 10.75 16.75
C ASP A 92 24.68 10.40 16.23
N PHE A 93 24.19 9.18 16.49
CA PHE A 93 22.88 8.74 16.00
C PHE A 93 21.71 9.61 16.48
N PHE A 94 21.80 10.19 17.66
CA PHE A 94 20.69 10.87 18.32
C PHE A 94 21.01 12.30 18.75
N THR A 95 22.09 12.89 18.24
CA THR A 95 22.58 14.21 18.68
C THR A 95 21.72 15.38 18.24
N ALA A 96 20.91 15.21 17.20
CA ALA A 96 20.02 16.25 16.69
C ALA A 96 18.66 15.62 16.33
N LEU A 97 17.80 15.43 17.34
CA LEU A 97 16.49 14.85 17.13
C LEU A 97 15.56 15.76 16.31
N GLY A 98 15.74 17.09 16.46
CA GLY A 98 14.97 18.11 15.73
C GLY A 98 13.48 18.03 16.01
N LYS A 99 12.65 18.29 14.98
CA LYS A 99 11.18 18.37 15.11
C LYS A 99 10.49 17.02 15.07
N ARG A 100 11.02 16.05 14.33
CA ARG A 100 10.44 14.70 14.19
C ARG A 100 11.50 13.64 14.05
N ILE A 101 11.18 12.48 14.59
CA ILE A 101 11.87 11.22 14.31
C ILE A 101 10.95 10.39 13.44
N VAL A 102 11.48 9.86 12.34
CA VAL A 102 10.76 8.97 11.44
C VAL A 102 11.54 7.69 11.25
N VAL A 103 10.89 6.57 11.39
CA VAL A 103 11.46 5.25 11.16
C VAL A 103 10.48 4.39 10.39
N GLY A 104 10.96 3.64 9.43
CA GLY A 104 10.12 2.75 8.65
C GLY A 104 10.90 1.70 7.87
N GLY A 105 10.19 0.72 7.37
CA GLY A 105 10.73 -0.34 6.55
C GLY A 105 9.81 -1.55 6.45
N TRP A 106 10.23 -2.52 5.66
CA TRP A 106 9.49 -3.76 5.44
C TRP A 106 9.86 -4.82 6.45
N ILE A 107 8.85 -5.59 6.87
CA ILE A 107 9.03 -6.79 7.68
C ILE A 107 8.32 -7.99 7.06
N TYR A 108 8.91 -9.17 7.25
CA TYR A 108 8.42 -10.46 6.76
C TYR A 108 8.42 -11.46 7.92
N PRO A 109 7.46 -11.39 8.86
CA PRO A 109 7.43 -12.30 10.00
C PRO A 109 7.17 -13.73 9.54
N THR A 110 8.01 -14.69 9.95
CA THR A 110 7.85 -16.11 9.60
C THR A 110 7.25 -16.94 10.72
N THR A 111 7.56 -16.60 11.96
CA THR A 111 7.02 -17.30 13.14
C THR A 111 6.89 -16.28 14.26
N TYR A 112 5.67 -15.99 14.68
CA TYR A 112 5.43 -15.38 15.97
C TYR A 112 4.25 -16.12 16.61
N SER A 113 4.32 -16.35 17.91
CA SER A 113 3.18 -16.91 18.61
C SER A 113 2.15 -15.82 18.86
N VAL A 114 0.92 -16.06 18.42
CA VAL A 114 -0.24 -15.23 18.77
C VAL A 114 -0.48 -15.37 20.27
N GLY A 115 0.18 -14.54 21.07
CA GLY A 115 0.12 -14.58 22.51
C GLY A 115 0.70 -13.31 23.14
N THR A 116 1.09 -13.38 24.39
CA THR A 116 1.71 -12.27 25.12
C THR A 116 3.16 -11.97 24.70
N THR A 117 3.64 -12.65 23.69
CA THR A 117 5.04 -12.59 23.26
C THR A 117 5.35 -11.21 22.67
N PHE A 118 6.39 -10.60 23.20
CA PHE A 118 6.98 -9.39 22.68
C PHE A 118 7.92 -9.75 21.52
N VAL A 119 7.73 -9.11 20.37
CA VAL A 119 8.53 -9.34 19.16
C VAL A 119 9.18 -8.03 18.76
N PRO A 120 10.48 -7.85 18.98
CA PRO A 120 11.18 -6.61 18.65
C PRO A 120 11.35 -6.48 17.15
N ILE A 121 11.13 -5.27 16.65
CA ILE A 121 11.39 -4.91 15.26
C ILE A 121 12.61 -4.01 15.21
N PHE A 122 12.50 -2.83 15.81
CA PHE A 122 13.53 -1.80 15.82
C PHE A 122 13.69 -1.27 17.24
N SER A 123 14.89 -1.22 17.75
CA SER A 123 15.14 -0.74 19.10
C SER A 123 16.44 0.07 19.18
N THR A 124 16.45 1.02 20.10
CA THR A 124 17.65 1.80 20.46
C THR A 124 18.21 1.31 21.80
N ARG A 125 18.29 0.00 22.02
CA ARG A 125 18.81 -0.57 23.27
C ARG A 125 19.59 -1.85 23.02
N SER A 126 20.85 -1.83 23.43
CA SER A 126 21.70 -3.01 23.53
C SER A 126 22.10 -3.29 24.99
N GLY A 127 21.15 -3.54 25.90
CA GLY A 127 21.43 -3.79 27.31
C GLY A 127 20.82 -2.73 28.25
N PRO A 128 21.29 -2.58 29.53
CA PRO A 128 20.71 -1.68 30.52
C PRO A 128 21.05 -0.19 30.33
N GLY A 129 21.34 0.27 29.11
CA GLY A 129 21.61 1.68 28.79
C GLY A 129 20.34 2.51 28.57
N ASN A 130 20.51 3.83 28.43
CA ASN A 130 19.44 4.80 28.22
C ASN A 130 18.75 4.60 26.87
N PRO A 131 17.60 3.91 26.79
CA PRO A 131 16.87 3.73 25.53
C PRO A 131 16.26 5.05 25.08
N LEU A 132 16.01 5.18 23.76
CA LEU A 132 15.23 6.28 23.21
C LEU A 132 13.81 5.81 22.85
N PHE A 133 13.71 4.82 21.99
CA PHE A 133 12.41 4.24 21.61
C PHE A 133 12.52 2.77 21.19
N TYR A 134 11.36 2.11 21.18
CA TYR A 134 11.19 0.75 20.65
C TYR A 134 9.98 0.69 19.76
N LEU A 135 10.14 0.01 18.63
CA LEU A 135 9.09 -0.44 17.77
C LEU A 135 9.04 -1.97 17.82
N SER A 136 7.91 -2.51 18.18
CA SER A 136 7.75 -3.93 18.42
C SER A 136 6.35 -4.42 18.07
N LEU A 137 6.16 -5.73 18.04
CA LEU A 137 4.84 -6.35 18.01
C LEU A 137 4.53 -6.97 19.37
N ARG A 138 3.30 -6.85 19.81
CA ARG A 138 2.77 -7.60 20.93
C ARG A 138 1.43 -8.23 20.53
N SER A 139 1.37 -9.56 20.59
CA SER A 139 0.20 -10.31 20.10
C SER A 139 -0.18 -9.97 18.65
N GLY A 140 0.84 -9.77 17.77
CA GLY A 140 0.64 -9.36 16.38
C GLY A 140 0.24 -7.90 16.17
N ARG A 141 0.20 -7.08 17.22
CA ARG A 141 -0.18 -5.66 17.16
C ARG A 141 1.05 -4.79 17.34
N LEU A 142 1.07 -3.65 16.67
CA LEU A 142 2.16 -2.69 16.80
C LEU A 142 2.19 -2.09 18.21
N ARG A 143 3.41 -1.95 18.75
CA ARG A 143 3.65 -1.33 20.05
C ARG A 143 4.80 -0.35 19.94
N ASN A 144 4.57 0.87 20.37
CA ASN A 144 5.56 1.92 20.51
C ASN A 144 5.86 2.19 21.99
N MET A 145 7.14 2.30 22.33
CA MET A 145 7.59 2.69 23.67
C MET A 145 8.62 3.79 23.53
N LEU A 146 8.44 4.89 24.27
CA LEU A 146 9.36 6.02 24.31
C LEU A 146 9.90 6.22 25.73
N TYR A 147 11.14 6.67 25.83
CA TYR A 147 11.84 6.84 27.09
C TYR A 147 12.48 8.24 27.22
N ASP A 148 12.51 8.78 28.43
CA ASP A 148 13.20 10.01 28.75
C ASP A 148 14.71 9.76 29.04
N SER A 149 15.44 10.82 29.37
CA SER A 149 16.88 10.77 29.68
C SER A 149 17.20 9.99 30.96
N SER A 150 16.24 9.76 31.84
CA SER A 150 16.40 8.92 33.02
C SER A 150 16.13 7.43 32.75
N GLY A 151 15.71 7.09 31.54
CA GLY A 151 15.26 5.76 31.16
C GLY A 151 13.83 5.45 31.64
N THR A 152 13.06 6.48 32.05
CA THR A 152 11.67 6.33 32.44
C THR A 152 10.80 6.23 31.19
N LEU A 153 9.85 5.30 31.22
CA LEU A 153 8.89 5.09 30.12
C LEU A 153 7.88 6.25 30.10
N ILE A 154 7.90 7.06 29.05
CA ILE A 154 7.01 8.23 28.87
C ILE A 154 5.87 7.96 27.90
N HIS A 155 5.94 6.87 27.13
CA HIS A 155 4.90 6.39 26.24
C HIS A 155 4.99 4.88 26.09
N ASP A 156 3.85 4.20 26.23
CA ASP A 156 3.72 2.76 26.01
C ASP A 156 2.31 2.46 25.51
N VAL A 157 2.17 2.27 24.23
CA VAL A 157 0.88 1.98 23.62
C VAL A 157 0.99 0.75 22.73
N ILE A 158 0.16 -0.24 23.06
CA ILE A 158 -0.17 -1.33 22.16
C ILE A 158 -1.41 -0.88 21.41
N GLU A 159 -1.31 -0.76 20.08
CA GLU A 159 -2.43 -0.24 19.30
C GLU A 159 -3.65 -1.20 19.43
N PRO A 160 -4.81 -0.67 19.81
CA PRO A 160 -6.00 -1.49 20.04
C PRO A 160 -6.57 -2.03 18.72
N ASP A 161 -7.36 -3.11 18.82
CA ASP A 161 -8.35 -3.41 17.77
C ASP A 161 -9.28 -2.21 17.61
N PRO A 162 -9.19 -1.44 16.60
CA PRO A 162 -9.89 -1.64 15.34
C PRO A 162 -9.00 -1.49 14.13
N MET A 163 -7.69 -1.48 14.29
CA MET A 163 -6.83 -1.52 13.12
C MET A 163 -6.97 -2.84 12.35
N GLY A 164 -7.63 -3.83 12.95
CA GLY A 164 -7.96 -5.10 12.29
C GLY A 164 -6.75 -5.93 11.83
N VAL A 165 -5.54 -5.38 12.01
CA VAL A 165 -4.31 -5.98 11.49
C VAL A 165 -3.63 -6.73 12.59
N VAL A 166 -3.98 -7.98 12.70
CA VAL A 166 -3.08 -8.96 13.29
C VAL A 166 -2.13 -9.40 12.19
N LEU A 167 -0.87 -9.00 12.27
CA LEU A 167 0.14 -9.41 11.30
C LEU A 167 0.17 -10.94 11.24
N LYS A 168 0.12 -11.49 10.05
CA LYS A 168 0.12 -12.94 9.82
C LYS A 168 1.55 -13.42 9.58
N ASN A 169 1.83 -14.66 9.98
CA ASN A 169 3.07 -15.33 9.59
C ASN A 169 3.14 -15.44 8.06
N ASN A 170 4.33 -15.24 7.53
CA ASN A 170 4.64 -15.23 6.10
C ASN A 170 3.94 -14.12 5.29
N GLY A 171 3.38 -13.10 5.96
CA GLY A 171 2.93 -11.87 5.32
C GLY A 171 4.10 -10.91 5.08
N ALA A 172 3.90 -9.93 4.21
CA ALA A 172 4.82 -8.82 3.97
C ALA A 172 4.13 -7.51 4.37
N TYR A 173 4.74 -6.76 5.27
CA TYR A 173 4.17 -5.53 5.81
C TYR A 173 5.17 -4.40 5.77
N PHE A 174 4.75 -3.23 5.31
CA PHE A 174 5.47 -2.00 5.56
C PHE A 174 5.00 -1.40 6.88
N ILE A 175 5.95 -1.04 7.72
CA ILE A 175 5.68 -0.40 9.02
C ILE A 175 6.39 0.94 9.04
N GLY A 176 5.69 1.98 9.49
CA GLY A 176 6.26 3.28 9.69
C GLY A 176 5.77 3.93 10.98
N THR A 177 6.63 4.72 11.63
CA THR A 177 6.30 5.47 12.83
C THR A 177 6.87 6.88 12.72
N VAL A 178 6.04 7.87 13.01
CA VAL A 178 6.38 9.28 13.14
C VAL A 178 6.22 9.69 14.59
N ILE A 179 7.30 10.18 15.18
CA ILE A 179 7.35 10.76 16.53
C ILE A 179 7.53 12.26 16.36
N ASP A 180 6.46 13.05 16.54
CA ASP A 180 6.49 14.52 16.45
C ASP A 180 6.86 15.10 17.83
N LEU A 181 8.06 15.64 17.93
CA LEU A 181 8.64 16.13 19.19
C LEU A 181 8.07 17.50 19.57
N GLU A 182 7.69 18.30 18.58
CA GLU A 182 7.07 19.61 18.81
C GLU A 182 5.66 19.47 19.37
N LYS A 183 4.87 18.56 18.75
CA LYS A 183 3.50 18.27 19.16
C LYS A 183 3.40 17.25 20.28
N LYS A 184 4.51 16.57 20.61
CA LYS A 184 4.57 15.45 21.56
C LYS A 184 3.55 14.36 21.21
N THR A 185 3.57 13.92 19.97
CA THR A 185 2.67 12.89 19.47
C THR A 185 3.40 11.77 18.74
N VAL A 186 2.81 10.59 18.78
CA VAL A 186 3.24 9.41 18.02
C VAL A 186 2.10 8.96 17.14
N GLN A 187 2.41 8.66 15.89
CA GLN A 187 1.50 7.98 14.98
C GLN A 187 2.26 6.94 14.17
N SER A 188 1.65 5.80 13.94
CA SER A 188 2.23 4.72 13.14
C SER A 188 1.29 4.30 12.04
N LEU A 189 1.84 3.61 11.05
CA LEU A 189 1.07 2.90 10.05
C LEU A 189 1.59 1.47 9.88
N VAL A 190 0.68 0.61 9.45
CA VAL A 190 0.97 -0.74 8.97
C VAL A 190 0.27 -0.89 7.64
N CYS A 191 1.01 -1.32 6.63
CA CYS A 191 0.47 -1.54 5.31
C CYS A 191 0.65 -3.02 4.94
N ASP A 192 -0.43 -3.68 4.58
CA ASP A 192 -0.40 -5.08 4.14
C ASP A 192 -0.13 -5.13 2.63
N ARG A 193 1.00 -5.76 2.25
CA ARG A 193 1.36 -5.91 0.84
C ARG A 193 0.35 -6.75 0.06
N SER A 194 -0.24 -7.75 0.70
CA SER A 194 -1.12 -8.72 0.02
C SER A 194 -2.48 -8.13 -0.34
N THR A 195 -2.97 -7.20 0.46
CA THR A 195 -4.28 -6.55 0.25
C THR A 195 -4.17 -5.12 -0.26
N GLY A 196 -3.00 -4.48 -0.11
CA GLY A 196 -2.82 -3.05 -0.35
C GLY A 196 -3.45 -2.16 0.71
N ASP A 197 -3.96 -2.75 1.79
CA ASP A 197 -4.60 -1.99 2.86
C ASP A 197 -3.58 -1.20 3.67
N VAL A 198 -3.95 0.03 4.01
CA VAL A 198 -3.18 0.94 4.85
C VAL A 198 -3.95 1.21 6.13
N PHE A 199 -3.32 0.94 7.25
CA PHE A 199 -3.89 1.13 8.58
C PHE A 199 -3.06 2.14 9.36
N LYS A 200 -3.64 3.31 9.62
CA LYS A 200 -3.02 4.36 10.45
C LYS A 200 -3.54 4.26 11.87
N THR A 201 -2.63 4.32 12.83
CA THR A 201 -3.01 4.41 14.24
C THR A 201 -3.67 5.75 14.55
N ALA A 202 -4.40 5.83 15.66
CA ALA A 202 -4.76 7.13 16.21
C ALA A 202 -3.49 7.91 16.59
N ILE A 203 -3.53 9.24 16.51
CA ILE A 203 -2.49 10.10 17.04
C ILE A 203 -2.51 9.96 18.57
N ARG A 204 -1.35 9.58 19.16
CA ARG A 204 -1.20 9.39 20.60
C ARG A 204 -0.26 10.44 21.17
N SER A 205 -0.68 11.11 22.22
CA SER A 205 0.18 12.07 22.92
C SER A 205 1.11 11.36 23.92
N PHE A 206 2.26 11.95 24.15
CA PHE A 206 3.16 11.57 25.23
C PHE A 206 3.56 12.80 26.08
N THR A 207 4.07 12.54 27.28
CA THR A 207 4.53 13.59 28.22
C THR A 207 6.02 13.42 28.49
N GLY A 208 6.71 14.53 28.76
CA GLY A 208 8.17 14.51 28.96
C GLY A 208 8.95 14.81 27.69
N GLU A 209 10.26 14.65 27.77
CA GLU A 209 11.21 14.86 26.65
C GLU A 209 11.90 13.53 26.36
N LEU A 210 12.07 13.20 25.08
CA LEU A 210 12.87 12.05 24.70
C LEU A 210 14.32 12.24 25.10
N ASN A 211 15.01 11.14 25.31
CA ASN A 211 16.42 11.13 25.67
C ASN A 211 17.32 11.67 24.53
N PRO A 212 17.81 12.93 24.56
CA PRO A 212 18.66 13.46 23.52
C PRO A 212 20.11 12.98 23.62
N SER A 213 20.44 12.30 24.70
CA SER A 213 21.79 11.79 24.99
C SER A 213 21.84 10.27 24.93
N CYS A 214 21.00 9.67 24.13
CA CYS A 214 20.99 8.22 23.95
C CYS A 214 22.31 7.76 23.31
N THR A 215 23.04 6.89 24.01
CA THR A 215 24.28 6.26 23.54
C THR A 215 24.06 4.80 23.15
N ALA A 216 22.82 4.33 23.17
CA ALA A 216 22.48 2.97 22.83
C ALA A 216 22.66 2.71 21.33
N ASP A 217 23.02 1.48 20.99
CA ASP A 217 23.08 1.03 19.60
C ASP A 217 21.66 0.94 19.01
N ILE A 218 21.58 0.97 17.70
CA ILE A 218 20.38 0.55 16.99
C ILE A 218 20.44 -0.96 16.80
N VAL A 219 19.38 -1.64 17.21
CA VAL A 219 19.25 -3.10 17.10
C VAL A 219 17.93 -3.45 16.41
N MET A 220 18.01 -4.30 15.41
CA MET A 220 16.82 -4.87 14.76
C MET A 220 16.71 -6.36 15.05
N GLY A 221 15.50 -6.77 15.37
CA GLY A 221 15.21 -8.17 15.61
C GLY A 221 15.55 -8.70 16.99
N MET A 222 15.98 -7.84 17.96
CA MET A 222 16.28 -8.26 19.33
C MET A 222 15.84 -7.22 20.37
N TYR A 223 15.45 -7.70 21.55
CA TYR A 223 15.23 -6.88 22.75
C TYR A 223 15.82 -7.55 23.99
N ALA A 224 16.70 -6.85 24.68
CA ALA A 224 17.24 -7.21 25.98
C ALA A 224 17.80 -8.64 26.06
N ASP A 225 18.46 -9.11 25.01
CA ASP A 225 19.07 -10.45 24.89
C ASP A 225 18.12 -11.64 25.19
N SER A 226 16.82 -11.40 25.12
CA SER A 226 15.83 -12.38 25.54
C SER A 226 14.71 -12.63 24.52
N TYR A 227 14.46 -11.67 23.66
CA TYR A 227 13.40 -11.72 22.66
C TYR A 227 13.97 -11.48 21.27
N TYR A 228 13.67 -12.37 20.34
CA TYR A 228 14.20 -12.32 18.98
C TYR A 228 13.08 -12.38 17.95
N PHE A 229 13.29 -11.69 16.84
CA PHE A 229 12.39 -11.70 15.69
C PHE A 229 12.75 -12.85 14.76
N ALA A 230 11.75 -13.60 14.34
CA ALA A 230 11.89 -14.60 13.29
C ALA A 230 11.24 -14.06 12.01
N GLY A 231 12.06 -13.80 10.99
CA GLY A 231 11.57 -13.23 9.76
C GLY A 231 12.63 -12.47 8.99
N GLY A 232 12.21 -11.51 8.19
CA GLY A 232 13.09 -10.70 7.37
C GLY A 232 12.80 -9.21 7.47
N PHE A 233 13.76 -8.43 7.00
CA PHE A 233 13.75 -6.97 6.92
C PHE A 233 14.16 -6.52 5.52
N ASP A 234 13.59 -5.39 5.06
CA ASP A 234 13.90 -4.80 3.77
C ASP A 234 13.69 -3.27 3.82
N ASP A 235 14.52 -2.51 3.12
CA ASP A 235 14.43 -1.06 2.95
C ASP A 235 14.08 -0.29 4.24
N TRP A 236 14.90 -0.43 5.28
CA TRP A 236 14.75 0.29 6.54
C TRP A 236 15.48 1.62 6.53
N PHE A 237 14.82 2.63 7.07
CA PHE A 237 15.40 3.96 7.21
C PHE A 237 15.09 4.57 8.58
N TYR A 238 15.91 5.52 8.96
CA TYR A 238 15.80 6.32 10.18
C TYR A 238 16.18 7.77 9.88
N GLU A 239 15.28 8.68 10.19
CA GLU A 239 15.48 10.13 10.06
C GLU A 239 15.28 10.85 11.38
N THR A 240 16.05 11.92 11.59
CA THR A 240 15.85 12.90 12.66
C THR A 240 15.66 14.28 12.03
N ASP A 241 15.05 15.21 12.75
CA ASP A 241 14.66 16.54 12.24
C ASP A 241 13.86 16.46 10.92
N SER A 242 13.11 15.40 10.74
CA SER A 242 12.44 15.08 9.49
C SER A 242 11.22 15.98 9.24
N ASP A 243 10.99 16.28 7.96
CA ASP A 243 9.75 16.90 7.47
C ASP A 243 8.65 15.88 7.18
N LEU A 244 9.00 14.60 7.10
CA LEU A 244 8.08 13.54 6.71
C LEU A 244 6.92 13.38 7.71
N THR A 245 5.76 13.06 7.16
CA THR A 245 4.52 12.79 7.88
C THR A 245 4.12 11.33 7.70
N ILE A 246 3.06 10.91 8.39
CA ILE A 246 2.50 9.56 8.19
C ILE A 246 1.91 9.38 6.78
N ASP A 247 1.45 10.47 6.15
CA ASP A 247 0.92 10.43 4.78
C ASP A 247 2.03 10.26 3.75
N ASP A 248 3.22 10.78 4.03
CA ASP A 248 4.41 10.55 3.19
C ASP A 248 4.86 9.09 3.27
N LEU A 249 4.76 8.45 4.45
CA LEU A 249 5.04 7.02 4.59
C LEU A 249 4.01 6.14 3.89
N GLU A 250 2.73 6.52 3.91
CA GLU A 250 1.70 5.85 3.11
C GLU A 250 2.00 5.98 1.62
N ALA A 251 2.34 7.19 1.18
CA ALA A 251 2.72 7.44 -0.20
C ALA A 251 3.96 6.61 -0.59
N HIS A 252 4.96 6.48 0.29
CA HIS A 252 6.12 5.61 0.10
C HIS A 252 5.72 4.14 -0.08
N PHE A 253 4.77 3.62 0.71
CA PHE A 253 4.25 2.27 0.52
C PHE A 253 3.57 2.08 -0.84
N LEU A 254 2.78 3.06 -1.28
CA LEU A 254 1.98 2.99 -2.49
C LEU A 254 2.79 3.18 -3.78
N SER A 255 3.98 3.77 -3.67
CA SER A 255 4.75 4.22 -4.83
C SER A 255 5.94 3.32 -5.18
N GLY A 256 6.70 3.74 -6.13
CA GLY A 256 7.86 3.07 -6.68
C GLY A 256 7.62 2.46 -8.06
N LEU A 257 8.39 2.92 -9.04
CA LEU A 257 8.25 2.53 -10.44
C LEU A 257 9.27 1.49 -10.87
N LEU A 258 10.49 1.56 -10.39
CA LEU A 258 11.61 0.83 -10.99
C LEU A 258 12.01 -0.41 -10.18
N ALA A 259 12.61 -1.36 -10.86
CA ALA A 259 13.31 -2.46 -10.23
C ALA A 259 14.54 -1.93 -9.49
N ASN A 260 14.90 -2.60 -8.39
CA ASN A 260 16.09 -2.27 -7.62
C ASN A 260 17.33 -2.94 -8.22
N GLY A 261 18.47 -2.26 -8.18
CA GLY A 261 19.78 -2.82 -8.46
C GLY A 261 20.20 -2.85 -9.92
N ALA A 262 20.90 -3.92 -10.32
CA ALA A 262 21.61 -4.04 -11.61
C ALA A 262 20.71 -4.04 -12.88
N ASP A 263 19.40 -4.05 -12.69
CA ASP A 263 18.45 -4.14 -13.80
C ASP A 263 18.00 -2.76 -14.34
N VAL A 264 18.47 -1.66 -13.75
CA VAL A 264 18.20 -0.32 -14.28
C VAL A 264 19.23 0.00 -15.35
N ASP A 265 18.77 0.24 -16.56
CA ASP A 265 19.63 0.70 -17.64
C ASP A 265 20.31 2.03 -17.26
N SER A 266 21.64 2.08 -17.40
CA SER A 266 22.44 3.26 -17.09
C SER A 266 22.08 4.50 -17.93
N SER A 267 21.28 4.31 -18.98
CA SER A 267 20.79 5.37 -19.88
C SER A 267 19.49 6.01 -19.39
N VAL A 268 18.91 5.55 -18.28
CA VAL A 268 17.71 6.12 -17.67
C VAL A 268 18.07 6.86 -16.39
N ASP A 269 17.53 8.06 -16.21
CA ASP A 269 17.63 8.83 -14.99
C ASP A 269 16.31 8.80 -14.22
N ALA A 270 16.36 8.16 -13.09
CA ALA A 270 15.24 8.03 -12.18
C ALA A 270 15.41 8.83 -10.87
N ILE A 271 16.52 9.58 -10.74
CA ILE A 271 16.93 10.16 -9.46
C ILE A 271 16.95 11.70 -9.53
N SER A 272 17.41 12.28 -10.66
CA SER A 272 17.68 13.72 -10.73
C SER A 272 16.42 14.58 -10.79
N ASN A 273 15.31 14.05 -11.32
CA ASN A 273 14.04 14.77 -11.46
C ASN A 273 12.98 14.16 -10.52
N PRO A 274 12.70 14.77 -9.36
CA PRO A 274 11.62 14.31 -8.50
C PRO A 274 10.28 14.34 -9.25
N GLY A 275 9.61 13.21 -9.33
CA GLY A 275 8.29 13.09 -9.95
C GLY A 275 8.27 12.58 -11.38
N SER A 276 9.44 12.37 -12.03
CA SER A 276 9.50 11.78 -13.36
C SER A 276 10.74 10.91 -13.59
N VAL A 277 10.59 9.92 -14.47
CA VAL A 277 11.69 9.14 -15.03
C VAL A 277 11.97 9.68 -16.41
N THR A 278 13.24 9.94 -16.71
CA THR A 278 13.72 10.51 -17.98
C THR A 278 14.87 9.68 -18.55
N LEU A 279 15.30 10.00 -19.75
CA LEU A 279 16.61 9.56 -20.23
C LEU A 279 17.71 10.29 -19.44
N LYS A 280 18.84 9.62 -19.25
CA LYS A 280 19.98 10.18 -18.53
C LYS A 280 20.65 11.28 -19.36
N GLN A 281 20.92 12.41 -18.71
CA GLN A 281 21.66 13.51 -19.32
C GLN A 281 23.14 13.44 -18.94
N THR A 282 24.02 13.56 -19.91
CA THR A 282 25.47 13.68 -19.70
C THR A 282 25.96 14.89 -20.50
N ASP A 283 26.61 15.83 -19.84
CA ASP A 283 27.13 17.07 -20.46
C ASP A 283 26.06 17.86 -21.24
N GLY A 284 24.81 17.87 -20.76
CA GLY A 284 23.68 18.56 -21.37
C GLY A 284 22.99 17.80 -22.51
N VAL A 285 23.41 16.58 -22.81
CA VAL A 285 22.88 15.74 -23.89
C VAL A 285 22.20 14.51 -23.29
N TYR A 286 20.95 14.25 -23.64
CA TYR A 286 20.22 13.04 -23.23
C TYR A 286 20.67 11.81 -24.01
N ALA A 287 20.63 10.64 -23.39
CA ALA A 287 20.79 9.38 -24.10
C ALA A 287 19.71 9.22 -25.18
N GLU A 288 20.04 8.61 -26.32
CA GLU A 288 19.08 8.41 -27.42
C GLU A 288 17.97 7.42 -27.04
N SER A 289 18.28 6.43 -26.20
CA SER A 289 17.30 5.48 -25.67
C SER A 289 17.77 4.87 -24.36
N GLY A 290 16.81 4.35 -23.59
CA GLY A 290 17.06 3.59 -22.38
C GLY A 290 15.88 2.70 -22.06
N VAL A 291 16.15 1.54 -21.47
CA VAL A 291 15.13 0.57 -21.04
C VAL A 291 14.92 0.67 -19.55
N LEU A 292 13.68 0.76 -19.13
CA LEU A 292 13.34 0.71 -17.72
C LEU A 292 12.51 -0.54 -17.39
N TYR A 293 12.72 -1.05 -16.19
CA TYR A 293 11.99 -2.15 -15.62
C TYR A 293 11.30 -1.68 -14.33
N THR A 294 10.01 -1.98 -14.19
CA THR A 294 9.38 -1.75 -12.90
C THR A 294 9.86 -2.77 -11.89
N ARG A 295 9.72 -2.45 -10.60
CA ARG A 295 9.73 -3.49 -9.58
C ARG A 295 8.67 -4.55 -9.87
N ILE A 296 8.82 -5.72 -9.23
CA ILE A 296 7.78 -6.75 -9.25
C ILE A 296 6.62 -6.27 -8.38
N LEU A 297 5.43 -6.26 -8.95
CA LEU A 297 4.19 -5.81 -8.32
C LEU A 297 3.36 -7.02 -7.90
N ASP A 298 2.83 -7.01 -6.70
CA ASP A 298 1.88 -8.02 -6.21
C ASP A 298 0.45 -7.57 -6.53
N LEU A 299 -0.22 -8.28 -7.42
CA LEU A 299 -1.60 -8.04 -7.81
C LEU A 299 -2.60 -8.74 -6.88
N GLY A 300 -2.11 -9.47 -5.87
CA GLY A 300 -2.92 -10.30 -4.98
C GLY A 300 -3.13 -11.74 -5.48
N GLU A 301 -3.69 -12.57 -4.62
CA GLU A 301 -4.00 -13.97 -4.98
C GLU A 301 -4.96 -14.03 -6.17
N GLY A 302 -4.56 -14.77 -7.21
CA GLY A 302 -5.33 -14.94 -8.45
C GLY A 302 -5.10 -13.85 -9.50
N GLY A 303 -4.20 -12.89 -9.25
CA GLY A 303 -3.90 -11.81 -10.20
C GLY A 303 -5.06 -10.82 -10.38
N LEU A 304 -5.18 -10.23 -11.57
CA LEU A 304 -6.26 -9.30 -11.90
C LEU A 304 -7.58 -10.06 -12.13
N ALA A 305 -8.70 -9.54 -11.64
CA ALA A 305 -10.01 -10.19 -11.79
C ALA A 305 -10.52 -10.25 -13.25
N GLY A 306 -9.88 -9.56 -14.17
CA GLY A 306 -10.20 -9.50 -15.60
C GLY A 306 -9.00 -9.30 -16.49
N ALA A 307 -9.20 -8.90 -17.74
CA ALA A 307 -8.10 -8.47 -18.59
C ALA A 307 -7.52 -7.18 -18.03
N GLY A 308 -6.24 -7.23 -17.62
CA GLY A 308 -5.53 -6.05 -17.15
C GLY A 308 -5.22 -5.09 -18.28
N LYS A 309 -5.22 -3.80 -17.98
CA LYS A 309 -4.71 -2.75 -18.87
C LYS A 309 -3.64 -1.92 -18.19
N ILE A 310 -2.69 -1.48 -18.99
CA ILE A 310 -1.67 -0.52 -18.58
C ILE A 310 -1.97 0.82 -19.23
N GLN A 311 -1.89 1.89 -18.45
CA GLN A 311 -1.89 3.26 -18.92
C GLN A 311 -0.64 3.96 -18.40
N LEU A 312 0.13 4.54 -19.29
CA LEU A 312 1.26 5.37 -18.95
C LEU A 312 0.80 6.81 -18.75
N VAL A 313 1.34 7.47 -17.74
CA VAL A 313 1.13 8.89 -17.48
C VAL A 313 2.48 9.59 -17.60
N GLY A 314 2.59 10.50 -18.54
CA GLY A 314 3.85 11.19 -18.82
C GLY A 314 3.71 12.17 -19.96
N THR A 315 4.81 12.81 -20.29
CA THR A 315 4.91 13.79 -21.40
C THR A 315 5.82 13.23 -22.50
N VAL A 316 5.32 13.26 -23.71
CA VAL A 316 6.09 12.93 -24.90
C VAL A 316 5.87 13.98 -25.97
N ASP A 317 6.92 14.36 -26.69
CA ASP A 317 6.85 15.28 -27.80
C ASP A 317 6.68 14.48 -29.11
N ALA A 318 5.53 14.65 -29.74
CA ALA A 318 5.14 13.85 -30.88
C ALA A 318 6.18 13.87 -32.03
N GLY A 319 6.67 12.69 -32.39
CA GLY A 319 7.68 12.51 -33.43
C GLY A 319 9.13 12.77 -32.99
N ILE A 320 9.36 13.20 -31.74
CA ILE A 320 10.70 13.47 -31.22
C ILE A 320 11.00 12.49 -30.06
N THR A 321 10.14 12.45 -29.03
CA THR A 321 10.32 11.59 -27.89
C THR A 321 9.24 10.50 -27.85
N SER A 322 9.54 9.34 -27.29
CA SER A 322 8.56 8.28 -27.15
C SER A 322 8.80 7.41 -25.91
N ILE A 323 7.71 6.82 -25.41
CA ILE A 323 7.71 5.70 -24.50
C ILE A 323 7.05 4.54 -25.26
N SER A 324 7.82 3.51 -25.54
CA SER A 324 7.45 2.43 -26.45
C SER A 324 7.82 1.06 -25.92
N GLU A 325 7.55 0.02 -26.73
CA GLU A 325 7.92 -1.38 -26.42
C GLU A 325 7.49 -1.82 -25.01
N VAL A 326 6.28 -1.42 -24.59
CA VAL A 326 5.76 -1.82 -23.30
C VAL A 326 5.51 -3.32 -23.30
N ARG A 327 6.17 -4.02 -22.40
CA ARG A 327 6.06 -5.47 -22.24
C ARG A 327 5.77 -5.82 -20.78
N THR A 328 5.16 -6.97 -20.58
CA THR A 328 4.90 -7.51 -19.24
C THR A 328 5.37 -8.95 -19.15
N ARG A 329 5.71 -9.36 -17.93
CA ARG A 329 5.88 -10.77 -17.55
C ARG A 329 5.22 -11.01 -16.21
N THR A 330 4.75 -12.21 -15.97
CA THR A 330 3.97 -12.56 -14.78
C THR A 330 4.42 -13.87 -14.17
N SER A 331 4.14 -14.06 -12.87
CA SER A 331 4.45 -15.28 -12.12
C SER A 331 3.52 -15.43 -10.91
N ASP A 332 3.37 -16.65 -10.40
CA ASP A 332 2.78 -16.92 -9.08
C ASP A 332 3.82 -17.00 -7.96
N SER A 333 5.11 -16.86 -8.30
CA SER A 333 6.24 -16.88 -7.37
C SER A 333 7.14 -15.67 -7.59
N LEU A 334 7.84 -15.24 -6.54
CA LEU A 334 8.85 -14.16 -6.62
C LEU A 334 10.21 -14.64 -7.15
N GLU A 335 10.36 -15.91 -7.48
CA GLU A 335 11.61 -16.43 -8.06
C GLU A 335 11.69 -16.03 -9.53
N ASP A 336 12.79 -15.38 -9.93
CA ASP A 336 12.96 -14.84 -11.30
C ASP A 336 12.78 -15.92 -12.38
N ALA A 337 13.26 -17.13 -12.13
CA ALA A 337 13.13 -18.27 -13.05
C ALA A 337 11.68 -18.75 -13.27
N SER A 338 10.73 -18.28 -12.45
CA SER A 338 9.31 -18.65 -12.53
C SER A 338 8.48 -17.68 -13.37
N PHE A 339 9.04 -16.53 -13.75
CA PHE A 339 8.34 -15.56 -14.58
C PHE A 339 8.17 -16.07 -16.02
N SER A 340 7.01 -15.75 -16.62
CA SER A 340 6.78 -15.97 -18.05
C SER A 340 7.79 -15.20 -18.91
N ASP A 341 7.83 -15.52 -20.20
CA ASP A 341 8.52 -14.66 -21.17
C ASP A 341 7.90 -13.26 -21.21
N TRP A 342 8.67 -12.30 -21.72
CA TRP A 342 8.22 -10.93 -21.92
C TRP A 342 7.23 -10.84 -23.07
N GLU A 343 5.98 -10.52 -22.79
CA GLU A 343 4.90 -10.35 -23.75
C GLU A 343 4.61 -8.87 -24.01
N ALA A 344 4.48 -8.49 -25.28
CA ALA A 344 4.14 -7.13 -25.65
C ALA A 344 2.72 -6.78 -25.20
N VAL A 345 2.54 -5.60 -24.62
CA VAL A 345 1.22 -5.06 -24.30
C VAL A 345 0.51 -4.69 -25.61
N GLY A 346 -0.76 -5.02 -25.73
CA GLY A 346 -1.55 -4.68 -26.91
C GLY A 346 -1.65 -3.17 -27.15
N THR A 347 -1.93 -2.77 -28.37
CA THR A 347 -2.03 -1.35 -28.77
C THR A 347 -3.14 -0.58 -28.01
N ASP A 348 -4.09 -1.30 -27.46
CA ASP A 348 -5.16 -0.78 -26.59
C ASP A 348 -4.80 -0.79 -25.10
N GLY A 349 -3.55 -1.12 -24.77
CA GLY A 349 -3.02 -1.21 -23.42
C GLY A 349 -3.29 -2.55 -22.73
N VAL A 350 -3.92 -3.53 -23.38
CA VAL A 350 -4.26 -4.82 -22.78
C VAL A 350 -3.00 -5.66 -22.53
N ILE A 351 -2.88 -6.15 -21.29
CA ILE A 351 -1.82 -7.06 -20.87
C ILE A 351 -2.05 -8.42 -21.53
N GLN A 352 -1.02 -8.93 -22.21
CA GLN A 352 -1.06 -10.23 -22.91
C GLN A 352 -0.48 -11.38 -22.09
N SER A 353 0.40 -11.07 -21.12
CA SER A 353 0.97 -12.09 -20.21
C SER A 353 -0.11 -12.83 -19.44
N PRO A 354 0.13 -14.09 -19.02
CA PRO A 354 -0.79 -14.84 -18.18
C PRO A 354 -1.23 -14.04 -16.95
N ASN A 355 -2.49 -14.19 -16.56
CA ASN A 355 -3.01 -13.49 -15.39
C ASN A 355 -2.58 -14.21 -14.09
N LEU A 356 -1.41 -13.87 -13.55
CA LEU A 356 -0.81 -14.43 -12.36
C LEU A 356 -0.63 -13.36 -11.29
N ARG A 357 -0.26 -13.75 -10.08
CA ARG A 357 -0.18 -12.90 -8.89
C ARG A 357 0.82 -11.75 -9.04
N TYR A 358 2.00 -12.02 -9.60
CA TYR A 358 3.07 -11.03 -9.71
C TYR A 358 3.24 -10.59 -11.15
N ILE A 359 3.45 -9.29 -11.35
CA ILE A 359 3.71 -8.70 -12.66
C ILE A 359 4.95 -7.79 -12.60
N GLN A 360 5.71 -7.79 -13.68
CA GLN A 360 6.75 -6.82 -13.93
C GLN A 360 6.56 -6.21 -15.31
N ILE A 361 6.86 -4.92 -15.46
CA ILE A 361 6.66 -4.16 -16.69
C ILE A 361 8.02 -3.67 -17.17
N GLN A 362 8.27 -3.80 -18.46
CA GLN A 362 9.41 -3.26 -19.17
C GLN A 362 8.92 -2.23 -20.18
N MET A 363 9.67 -1.14 -20.39
CA MET A 363 9.41 -0.18 -21.47
C MET A 363 10.69 0.52 -21.93
N THR A 364 10.66 1.06 -23.13
CA THR A 364 11.77 1.80 -23.73
C THR A 364 11.42 3.28 -23.82
N LEU A 365 12.26 4.14 -23.25
CA LEU A 365 12.26 5.57 -23.47
C LEU A 365 13.20 5.87 -24.64
N SER A 366 12.81 6.75 -25.55
CA SER A 366 13.69 7.14 -26.68
C SER A 366 13.47 8.57 -27.14
N THR A 367 14.51 9.16 -27.73
CA THR A 367 14.46 10.48 -28.37
C THR A 367 15.24 10.48 -29.68
N THR A 368 14.76 11.26 -30.65
CA THR A 368 15.48 11.57 -31.89
C THR A 368 16.20 12.92 -31.84
N ASP A 369 15.94 13.69 -30.77
CA ASP A 369 16.61 14.95 -30.44
C ASP A 369 17.16 14.89 -29.04
N THR A 370 18.44 14.74 -28.88
CA THR A 370 19.12 14.56 -27.59
C THR A 370 19.10 15.81 -26.71
N SER A 371 18.51 16.93 -27.15
CA SER A 371 18.18 18.06 -26.27
C SER A 371 16.85 17.87 -25.51
N MET A 372 16.07 16.84 -25.87
CA MET A 372 14.75 16.54 -25.34
C MET A 372 14.67 15.11 -24.81
N THR A 373 13.80 14.87 -23.85
CA THR A 373 13.59 13.56 -23.23
C THR A 373 12.10 13.32 -22.97
N PRO A 374 11.61 12.08 -23.12
CA PRO A 374 10.28 11.74 -22.60
C PRO A 374 10.30 11.75 -21.08
N GLU A 375 9.18 12.09 -20.46
CA GLU A 375 9.00 12.04 -19.02
C GLU A 375 7.90 11.05 -18.66
N LEU A 376 8.19 10.08 -17.79
CA LEU A 376 7.22 9.15 -17.25
C LEU A 376 6.97 9.47 -15.78
N SER A 377 5.76 9.86 -15.42
CA SER A 377 5.39 10.22 -14.04
C SER A 377 4.56 9.15 -13.31
N ALA A 378 3.87 8.28 -14.04
CA ALA A 378 3.17 7.15 -13.41
C ALA A 378 2.87 6.03 -14.41
N ILE A 379 2.69 4.83 -13.87
CA ILE A 379 2.09 3.69 -14.55
C ILE A 379 0.81 3.33 -13.80
N GLN A 380 -0.28 3.18 -14.52
CA GLN A 380 -1.55 2.74 -13.97
C GLN A 380 -1.84 1.34 -14.51
N ILE A 381 -2.07 0.39 -13.61
CA ILE A 381 -2.60 -0.94 -13.94
C ILE A 381 -4.03 -0.97 -13.45
N TYR A 382 -4.97 -1.24 -14.31
CA TYR A 382 -6.37 -1.37 -13.95
C TYR A 382 -7.00 -2.56 -14.66
N GLU A 383 -7.98 -3.12 -13.99
CA GLU A 383 -8.81 -4.17 -14.57
C GLU A 383 -9.77 -3.52 -15.55
N THR A 384 -9.82 -4.05 -16.76
CA THR A 384 -10.97 -3.77 -17.60
C THR A 384 -12.13 -4.58 -17.05
N PRO A 385 -13.26 -3.97 -16.77
CA PRO A 385 -14.44 -4.74 -16.43
C PRO A 385 -14.63 -5.80 -17.53
N LYS A 386 -14.61 -7.06 -17.16
CA LYS A 386 -15.05 -8.11 -18.08
C LYS A 386 -16.48 -7.74 -18.42
N ALA A 387 -16.75 -7.40 -19.68
CA ALA A 387 -18.12 -7.19 -20.13
C ALA A 387 -18.95 -8.42 -19.71
N PRO A 388 -20.06 -8.26 -19.26
CA PRO A 388 -20.79 -7.93 -18.05
C PRO A 388 -20.74 -8.97 -16.90
N TYR A 389 -19.67 -9.71 -16.68
CA TYR A 389 -19.57 -10.77 -15.65
C TYR A 389 -18.30 -10.69 -14.80
N SER A 390 -17.90 -9.51 -14.33
CA SER A 390 -16.93 -9.49 -13.25
C SER A 390 -17.62 -9.93 -11.96
N LYS A 391 -17.28 -11.11 -11.43
CA LYS A 391 -17.49 -11.36 -10.01
C LYS A 391 -16.79 -10.23 -9.29
N LEU A 392 -17.56 -9.30 -8.73
CA LEU A 392 -17.04 -8.36 -7.74
C LEU A 392 -16.50 -9.23 -6.60
N GLY A 393 -15.19 -9.45 -6.58
CA GLY A 393 -14.57 -10.34 -5.62
C GLY A 393 -14.96 -9.91 -4.21
N TYR A 394 -15.75 -10.73 -3.54
CA TYR A 394 -16.14 -10.62 -2.13
C TYR A 394 -16.91 -9.36 -1.68
N ALA A 395 -17.31 -8.44 -2.55
CA ALA A 395 -18.23 -7.40 -2.16
C ALA A 395 -19.56 -8.03 -1.78
N ARG A 396 -19.92 -7.95 -0.49
CA ARG A 396 -21.19 -8.46 0.01
C ARG A 396 -22.21 -7.34 0.03
N PRO A 397 -23.45 -7.55 -0.44
CA PRO A 397 -24.48 -6.55 -0.26
C PRO A 397 -24.73 -6.29 1.23
N VAL A 398 -24.85 -5.02 1.58
CA VAL A 398 -25.11 -4.54 2.93
C VAL A 398 -26.49 -3.91 2.94
N VAL A 399 -27.36 -4.37 3.81
CA VAL A 399 -28.68 -3.74 4.00
C VAL A 399 -28.53 -2.52 4.89
N LEU A 400 -29.09 -1.42 4.46
CA LEU A 400 -29.07 -0.15 5.19
C LEU A 400 -30.50 0.23 5.62
N SER A 401 -30.61 0.89 6.77
CA SER A 401 -31.82 1.60 7.15
C SER A 401 -32.07 2.81 6.26
N ASP A 402 -33.25 3.43 6.36
CA ASP A 402 -33.53 4.69 5.63
C ASP A 402 -32.58 5.80 5.99
N SER A 403 -32.06 5.83 7.22
CA SER A 403 -31.05 6.78 7.68
C SER A 403 -29.62 6.43 7.23
N GLY A 404 -29.42 5.35 6.46
CA GLY A 404 -28.11 4.93 5.96
C GLY A 404 -27.27 4.12 6.98
N ILE A 405 -27.86 3.73 8.11
CA ILE A 405 -27.17 2.89 9.10
C ILE A 405 -27.19 1.43 8.65
N ARG A 406 -26.08 0.76 8.78
CA ARG A 406 -25.93 -0.66 8.43
C ARG A 406 -26.76 -1.54 9.35
N GLU A 407 -27.68 -2.33 8.78
CA GLU A 407 -28.53 -3.29 9.49
C GLU A 407 -28.00 -4.74 9.38
N ALA A 408 -27.59 -5.16 8.17
CA ALA A 408 -27.08 -6.50 7.94
C ALA A 408 -26.05 -6.55 6.80
N VAL A 409 -25.14 -7.52 6.86
CA VAL A 409 -24.29 -7.92 5.72
C VAL A 409 -24.78 -9.28 5.23
N LEU A 410 -25.02 -9.40 3.94
CA LEU A 410 -25.51 -10.62 3.33
C LEU A 410 -24.34 -11.54 2.93
N GLU A 411 -23.76 -12.22 3.90
CA GLU A 411 -22.56 -13.04 3.72
C GLU A 411 -22.80 -14.25 2.81
N ASN A 412 -24.03 -14.77 2.78
CA ASN A 412 -24.41 -15.92 1.98
C ASN A 412 -25.05 -15.53 0.63
N ALA A 413 -24.97 -14.25 0.24
CA ALA A 413 -25.37 -13.81 -1.09
C ALA A 413 -24.44 -14.42 -2.15
N TYR A 414 -25.03 -14.90 -3.25
CA TYR A 414 -24.34 -15.49 -4.39
C TYR A 414 -25.00 -15.05 -5.69
N ASP A 415 -24.36 -15.32 -6.83
CA ASP A 415 -24.77 -14.86 -8.15
C ASP A 415 -25.02 -13.34 -8.19
N ILE A 416 -24.11 -12.60 -7.54
CA ILE A 416 -24.20 -11.15 -7.42
C ILE A 416 -23.80 -10.51 -8.75
N ILE A 417 -24.74 -9.84 -9.39
CA ILE A 417 -24.56 -9.14 -10.66
C ILE A 417 -24.86 -7.66 -10.46
N VAL A 418 -23.91 -6.80 -10.80
CA VAL A 418 -24.11 -5.36 -10.91
C VAL A 418 -24.04 -5.00 -12.38
N THR A 419 -25.11 -4.45 -12.90
CA THR A 419 -25.17 -3.91 -14.27
C THR A 419 -25.15 -2.39 -14.18
N SER A 420 -24.22 -1.74 -14.88
CA SER A 420 -24.17 -0.29 -14.98
C SER A 420 -23.84 0.09 -16.42
N GLU A 421 -24.76 0.80 -17.07
CA GLU A 421 -24.66 1.23 -18.45
C GLU A 421 -24.70 2.76 -18.51
N LEU A 422 -23.85 3.35 -19.33
CA LEU A 422 -23.87 4.78 -19.56
C LEU A 422 -25.17 5.18 -20.27
N ASN A 423 -26.02 5.99 -19.63
CA ASN A 423 -27.36 6.37 -20.08
C ASN A 423 -28.32 5.16 -20.25
N GLY A 424 -28.06 4.09 -19.57
CA GLY A 424 -28.83 2.85 -19.61
C GLY A 424 -29.23 2.35 -18.24
N SER A 425 -29.31 1.06 -18.09
CA SER A 425 -29.73 0.38 -16.87
C SER A 425 -28.64 0.38 -15.82
N ASP A 426 -29.00 0.62 -14.56
CA ASP A 426 -28.10 0.50 -13.41
C ASP A 426 -28.83 -0.23 -12.27
N TYR A 427 -28.50 -1.51 -12.09
CA TYR A 427 -29.19 -2.38 -11.14
C TYR A 427 -28.25 -3.43 -10.54
N LEU A 428 -28.69 -3.97 -9.40
CA LEU A 428 -28.06 -5.05 -8.65
C LEU A 428 -29.00 -6.24 -8.57
N GLU A 429 -28.53 -7.41 -8.97
CA GLU A 429 -29.22 -8.69 -8.79
C GLU A 429 -28.37 -9.65 -7.96
N PHE A 430 -29.00 -10.44 -7.11
CA PHE A 430 -28.34 -11.52 -6.39
C PHE A 430 -29.36 -12.49 -5.81
N SER A 431 -28.86 -13.64 -5.36
CA SER A 431 -29.65 -14.65 -4.68
C SER A 431 -29.13 -14.91 -3.26
N ILE A 432 -30.02 -15.34 -2.38
CA ILE A 432 -29.68 -15.80 -1.04
C ILE A 432 -30.50 -17.05 -0.69
N PRO A 433 -29.99 -18.00 0.13
CA PRO A 433 -30.77 -19.13 0.57
C PRO A 433 -32.03 -18.66 1.35
N PHE A 434 -33.21 -19.20 1.01
CA PHE A 434 -34.47 -18.84 1.66
C PHE A 434 -34.43 -18.96 3.22
N LYS A 435 -33.69 -19.94 3.72
CA LYS A 435 -33.55 -20.18 5.16
C LYS A 435 -32.45 -19.31 5.81
N ASP A 436 -31.86 -18.38 5.08
CA ASP A 436 -30.89 -17.47 5.67
C ASP A 436 -31.55 -16.57 6.72
N GLY A 437 -30.95 -16.49 7.92
CA GLY A 437 -31.48 -15.66 9.00
C GLY A 437 -31.54 -14.15 8.66
N LYS A 438 -30.82 -13.71 7.64
CA LYS A 438 -30.81 -12.32 7.17
C LYS A 438 -31.84 -12.05 6.07
N ARG A 439 -32.57 -13.08 5.62
CA ARG A 439 -33.69 -12.94 4.66
C ARG A 439 -34.74 -11.92 5.16
N SER A 440 -34.98 -11.85 6.47
CA SER A 440 -35.93 -10.93 7.11
C SER A 440 -35.60 -9.44 6.99
N TYR A 441 -34.38 -9.10 6.57
CA TYR A 441 -33.99 -7.71 6.28
C TYR A 441 -34.27 -7.30 4.83
N LEU A 442 -34.68 -8.24 3.96
CA LEU A 442 -34.86 -8.01 2.54
C LEU A 442 -36.34 -7.77 2.24
N ASP A 443 -36.74 -6.53 2.33
CA ASP A 443 -38.08 -6.06 1.94
C ASP A 443 -37.96 -5.07 0.77
N ASN A 444 -39.03 -4.93 0.00
CA ASN A 444 -39.11 -3.90 -1.03
C ASN A 444 -38.86 -2.51 -0.42
N GLU A 445 -38.21 -1.64 -1.19
CA GLU A 445 -37.82 -0.28 -0.83
C GLU A 445 -36.65 -0.19 0.18
N LYS A 446 -36.13 -1.29 0.74
CA LYS A 446 -34.91 -1.25 1.54
C LYS A 446 -33.70 -0.85 0.68
N LYS A 447 -32.77 -0.14 1.32
CA LYS A 447 -31.51 0.26 0.67
C LYS A 447 -30.48 -0.86 0.79
N LEU A 448 -29.78 -1.10 -0.30
CA LEU A 448 -28.62 -1.97 -0.37
C LEU A 448 -27.39 -1.17 -0.75
N GLN A 449 -26.30 -1.44 -0.10
CA GLN A 449 -24.99 -0.91 -0.50
C GLN A 449 -24.11 -2.07 -0.99
N ILE A 450 -23.47 -1.87 -2.13
CA ILE A 450 -22.40 -2.73 -2.60
C ILE A 450 -21.23 -1.83 -3.03
N THR A 451 -20.05 -2.09 -2.49
CA THR A 451 -18.91 -1.17 -2.59
C THR A 451 -19.28 0.25 -2.07
N LYS A 452 -19.39 1.23 -2.95
CA LYS A 452 -19.79 2.61 -2.63
C LYS A 452 -21.18 2.98 -3.15
N ASP A 453 -21.77 2.12 -3.97
CA ASP A 453 -23.00 2.42 -4.69
C ASP A 453 -24.21 1.94 -3.89
N ILE A 454 -25.29 2.71 -3.93
CA ILE A 454 -26.52 2.45 -3.20
C ILE A 454 -27.62 2.10 -4.18
N TYR A 455 -28.31 1.00 -3.89
CA TYR A 455 -29.44 0.48 -4.65
C TYR A 455 -30.68 0.41 -3.76
N ARG A 456 -31.86 0.41 -4.36
CA ARG A 456 -33.14 0.22 -3.68
C ARG A 456 -33.80 -1.05 -4.16
N ILE A 457 -34.16 -1.94 -3.25
CA ILE A 457 -34.82 -3.20 -3.56
C ILE A 457 -36.18 -2.91 -4.20
N ARG A 458 -36.41 -3.41 -5.41
CA ARG A 458 -37.68 -3.32 -6.11
C ARG A 458 -38.46 -4.62 -6.06
N THR A 459 -37.76 -5.74 -6.11
CA THR A 459 -38.40 -7.05 -6.13
C THR A 459 -37.66 -8.04 -5.26
N VAL A 460 -38.40 -8.76 -4.45
CA VAL A 460 -37.95 -9.93 -3.69
C VAL A 460 -38.84 -11.10 -4.04
N THR A 461 -38.28 -12.13 -4.67
CA THR A 461 -39.04 -13.31 -5.13
C THR A 461 -38.48 -14.58 -4.50
N ASP A 462 -39.36 -15.41 -3.99
CA ASP A 462 -38.96 -16.71 -3.44
C ASP A 462 -39.32 -17.80 -4.48
N ASP A 463 -38.28 -18.39 -5.07
CA ASP A 463 -38.44 -19.41 -6.12
C ASP A 463 -38.03 -20.79 -5.59
N LYS A 464 -38.83 -21.79 -5.89
CA LYS A 464 -38.52 -23.19 -5.59
C LYS A 464 -37.93 -23.85 -6.83
N GLY A 465 -36.62 -24.16 -6.75
CA GLY A 465 -35.93 -24.86 -7.81
C GLY A 465 -36.39 -26.31 -8.00
N ASP A 466 -36.06 -26.90 -9.15
CA ASP A 466 -36.35 -28.29 -9.47
C ASP A 466 -35.70 -29.29 -8.52
N ASP A 467 -34.61 -28.87 -7.85
CA ASP A 467 -33.92 -29.63 -6.79
C ASP A 467 -34.62 -29.57 -5.42
N GLY A 468 -35.78 -28.92 -5.35
CA GLY A 468 -36.60 -28.78 -4.14
C GLY A 468 -36.07 -27.73 -3.14
N LYS A 469 -34.98 -27.02 -3.45
CA LYS A 469 -34.48 -25.92 -2.62
C LYS A 469 -35.21 -24.62 -2.97
N THR A 470 -35.54 -23.85 -1.97
CA THR A 470 -36.12 -22.52 -2.15
C THR A 470 -34.99 -21.48 -2.04
N VAL A 471 -34.96 -20.58 -3.00
CA VAL A 471 -34.00 -19.47 -3.11
C VAL A 471 -34.78 -18.17 -3.12
N THR A 472 -34.24 -17.14 -2.47
CA THR A 472 -34.75 -15.77 -2.58
C THR A 472 -33.89 -15.01 -3.57
N SER A 473 -34.51 -14.54 -4.65
CA SER A 473 -33.89 -13.68 -5.67
C SER A 473 -34.25 -12.22 -5.43
N ILE A 474 -33.29 -11.35 -5.54
CA ILE A 474 -33.42 -9.92 -5.27
C ILE A 474 -33.05 -9.15 -6.54
N TYR A 475 -33.90 -8.19 -6.90
CA TYR A 475 -33.62 -7.16 -7.90
C TYR A 475 -33.71 -5.79 -7.26
N ALA A 476 -32.67 -4.97 -7.43
CA ALA A 476 -32.57 -3.63 -6.86
C ALA A 476 -32.04 -2.66 -7.91
N GLU A 477 -32.65 -1.49 -8.01
CA GLU A 477 -32.24 -0.41 -8.90
C GLU A 477 -31.36 0.61 -8.19
N ALA A 478 -30.46 1.25 -8.91
CA ALA A 478 -29.64 2.32 -8.36
C ALA A 478 -30.53 3.41 -7.73
N ALA A 479 -30.15 3.85 -6.54
CA ALA A 479 -30.99 4.74 -5.73
C ALA A 479 -31.29 6.07 -6.42
N PHE A 480 -30.47 6.50 -7.38
CA PHE A 480 -30.73 7.75 -8.12
C PHE A 480 -32.02 7.67 -9.00
N TYR A 481 -32.52 6.48 -9.34
CA TYR A 481 -33.82 6.35 -10.03
C TYR A 481 -35.00 6.84 -9.19
N ASP A 482 -34.85 6.94 -7.86
CA ASP A 482 -35.86 7.55 -7.01
C ASP A 482 -36.18 9.00 -7.41
N LEU A 483 -35.23 9.68 -8.07
CA LEU A 483 -35.44 11.03 -8.60
C LEU A 483 -36.53 11.06 -9.69
N ALA A 484 -36.71 9.96 -10.44
CA ALA A 484 -37.75 9.87 -11.45
C ALA A 484 -39.17 9.83 -10.85
N TYR A 485 -39.27 9.42 -9.59
CA TYR A 485 -40.53 9.35 -8.84
C TYR A 485 -40.75 10.54 -7.92
N SER A 486 -39.79 11.49 -7.86
CA SER A 486 -39.94 12.68 -7.05
C SER A 486 -40.97 13.66 -7.69
N GLU A 487 -41.60 14.47 -6.86
CA GLU A 487 -42.54 15.49 -7.35
C GLU A 487 -41.85 16.48 -8.30
N LYS A 488 -42.49 16.74 -9.43
CA LYS A 488 -42.02 17.76 -10.36
C LYS A 488 -42.07 19.13 -9.70
N LYS A 489 -40.96 19.85 -9.73
CA LYS A 489 -40.90 21.23 -9.31
C LYS A 489 -41.64 22.14 -10.30
N SER A 490 -42.11 23.27 -9.80
CA SER A 490 -42.66 24.30 -10.67
C SER A 490 -41.60 24.82 -11.63
N GLU A 491 -42.03 25.25 -12.82
CA GLU A 491 -41.14 25.85 -13.81
C GLU A 491 -40.46 27.10 -13.23
N GLN A 492 -39.14 27.17 -13.39
CA GLN A 492 -38.37 28.36 -13.04
C GLN A 492 -37.44 28.74 -14.18
N THR A 493 -37.34 30.05 -14.43
CA THR A 493 -36.41 30.62 -15.40
C THR A 493 -35.16 31.11 -14.70
N TYR A 494 -34.00 30.73 -15.22
CA TYR A 494 -32.69 31.15 -14.75
C TYR A 494 -31.97 31.91 -15.86
N GLU A 495 -31.59 33.16 -15.56
CA GLU A 495 -30.82 34.00 -16.50
C GLU A 495 -29.43 34.26 -15.91
N ALA A 496 -28.38 34.01 -16.70
CA ALA A 496 -26.99 34.27 -16.33
C ALA A 496 -26.54 33.60 -15.02
N GLU A 497 -27.11 32.43 -14.68
CA GLU A 497 -26.78 31.67 -13.48
C GLU A 497 -25.91 30.45 -13.80
N THR A 498 -25.16 29.99 -12.80
CA THR A 498 -24.38 28.74 -12.94
C THR A 498 -25.30 27.54 -12.98
N ALA A 499 -24.88 26.45 -13.64
CA ALA A 499 -25.63 25.19 -13.71
C ALA A 499 -25.95 24.59 -12.33
N GLU A 500 -25.21 24.98 -11.30
CA GLU A 500 -25.41 24.51 -9.92
C GLU A 500 -26.78 24.95 -9.35
N LYS A 501 -27.21 26.18 -9.61
CA LYS A 501 -28.50 26.68 -9.06
C LYS A 501 -29.73 25.95 -9.58
N PRO A 502 -29.92 25.76 -10.91
CA PRO A 502 -31.03 24.95 -11.43
C PRO A 502 -31.01 23.51 -10.90
N MET A 503 -29.81 22.88 -10.81
CA MET A 503 -29.68 21.53 -10.29
C MET A 503 -30.02 21.46 -8.80
N ALA A 504 -29.54 22.40 -7.99
CA ALA A 504 -29.86 22.47 -6.57
C ALA A 504 -31.37 22.64 -6.34
N TYR A 505 -32.04 23.49 -7.14
CA TYR A 505 -33.49 23.65 -7.08
C TYR A 505 -34.21 22.35 -7.45
N ALA A 506 -33.82 21.67 -8.52
CA ALA A 506 -34.42 20.41 -8.94
C ALA A 506 -34.31 19.32 -7.87
N LEU A 507 -33.20 19.32 -7.10
CA LEU A 507 -32.92 18.33 -6.04
C LEU A 507 -33.53 18.71 -4.69
N GLN A 508 -34.08 19.92 -4.52
CA GLN A 508 -34.64 20.36 -3.26
C GLN A 508 -35.77 19.45 -2.76
N GLY A 509 -35.65 18.94 -1.55
CA GLY A 509 -36.62 18.03 -0.92
C GLY A 509 -36.51 16.58 -1.35
N THR A 510 -35.57 16.20 -2.24
CA THR A 510 -35.37 14.81 -2.67
C THR A 510 -34.40 14.05 -1.76
N GLY A 511 -33.68 14.72 -0.90
CA GLY A 511 -32.58 14.14 -0.10
C GLY A 511 -31.26 14.02 -0.87
N TRP A 512 -31.21 14.44 -2.13
CA TRP A 512 -30.00 14.49 -2.95
C TRP A 512 -29.39 15.88 -2.96
N SER A 513 -28.10 15.96 -3.18
CA SER A 513 -27.36 17.22 -3.32
C SER A 513 -26.56 17.24 -4.61
N VAL A 514 -26.29 18.45 -5.08
CA VAL A 514 -25.45 18.67 -6.26
C VAL A 514 -24.01 18.28 -5.91
N GLY A 515 -23.43 17.39 -6.70
CA GLY A 515 -22.02 17.03 -6.62
C GLY A 515 -21.13 18.06 -7.34
N LYS A 516 -19.93 17.61 -7.74
CA LYS A 516 -19.01 18.48 -8.50
C LYS A 516 -19.52 18.70 -9.91
N ILE A 517 -19.75 19.97 -10.27
CA ILE A 517 -20.11 20.38 -11.65
C ILE A 517 -18.84 20.86 -12.35
N THR A 518 -18.56 20.28 -13.51
CA THR A 518 -17.42 20.64 -14.38
C THR A 518 -17.89 21.13 -15.73
N VAL A 519 -18.85 22.06 -15.77
CA VAL A 519 -19.28 22.70 -17.02
C VAL A 519 -18.54 24.03 -17.13
N SER A 520 -17.76 24.20 -18.19
CA SER A 520 -17.28 25.51 -18.59
C SER A 520 -18.42 26.24 -19.30
N THR A 521 -18.81 27.40 -18.83
CA THR A 521 -19.70 28.35 -19.54
C THR A 521 -18.98 28.92 -20.74
#